data_6436bd79104ead86ee96f6e2f3eda2ac
#
_entry.id   6436bd79104ead86ee96f6e2f3eda2ac
#
_cell.length_a   1.000
_cell.length_b   1.000
_cell.length_c   1.000
_cell.angle_alpha   90.00
_cell.angle_beta   90.00
_cell.angle_gamma   90.00
#
_symmetry.space_group_name_H-M   'P 1'
#
loop_
_entity.id
_entity.type
_entity.pdbx_description
1 polymer ?
#
loop_
_entity_poly.entity_id
_entity_poly.type
_entity_poly.pdbx_seq_one_letter_code
_entity_poly.pdbx_strand_id
1 'polypeptide(L)'
;MSAPALERSLDFRSSGLRLLRTMAPERPLILAVLAAAAAAVGLAVLSPLILGHATDLVVSGARSPAGVDFPAVARALTLSVALVTGSAALNRLQQRLATAVVQRAGHRLRAGAQRKLSRLPLSYVDRQPRGEILSRTTNDIDNITQTLQQAFSQMIRALLTLVGVLLMMFWISPLLALVALATVPVSVVVAARIGRRAQPQFVRQWAVTGRLNSHVEEMFTGHAEVVAFGRGEEAVARFGELGEELYTASFRAQFMSGFIQPALTFVGNLNYVLIAVVGGLRVATGSLSIGDVQAFVQYSYDVNGPVTQIAAMANLLQSGVASAERVFDLLDADEESPAPAAPGRPDRDAAARPPAAGRVSFEKTSFRYEPDKPLIEGLSLTV
;
A
#
# COMPACT_ATOMS: atom_id res chain seq x y z
N MET A 1 16.30 17.60 -1.88
CA MET A 1 15.02 16.99 -2.25
C MET A 1 14.19 16.86 -0.97
N SER A 2 13.25 17.78 -0.75
CA SER A 2 12.29 17.69 0.37
C SER A 2 11.47 16.44 0.19
N ALA A 3 11.37 15.60 1.23
CA ALA A 3 10.42 14.50 1.24
C ALA A 3 9.03 15.10 0.93
N PRO A 4 8.27 14.56 -0.03
CA PRO A 4 6.94 15.04 -0.30
C PRO A 4 6.14 14.93 0.99
N ALA A 5 5.61 16.06 1.47
CA ALA A 5 4.58 16.04 2.50
C ALA A 5 3.54 15.03 2.03
N LEU A 6 3.11 14.12 2.93
CA LEU A 6 2.02 13.19 2.66
C LEU A 6 0.80 14.04 2.28
N GLU A 7 0.64 14.29 0.98
CA GLU A 7 -0.51 15.00 0.46
C GLU A 7 -1.74 14.16 0.78
N ARG A 8 -2.55 14.68 1.68
CA ARG A 8 -3.84 14.07 2.01
C ARG A 8 -4.77 14.32 0.84
N SER A 9 -5.41 13.26 0.33
CA SER A 9 -6.48 13.41 -0.66
C SER A 9 -7.56 14.35 -0.11
N LEU A 10 -8.00 15.28 -0.93
CA LEU A 10 -9.06 16.24 -0.59
C LEU A 10 -10.41 15.52 -0.48
N ASP A 11 -10.65 14.49 -1.31
CA ASP A 11 -11.86 13.67 -1.31
C ASP A 11 -11.55 12.17 -1.44
N PHE A 12 -11.10 11.57 -0.31
CA PHE A 12 -10.73 10.15 -0.23
C PHE A 12 -11.86 9.21 -0.68
N ARG A 13 -13.12 9.55 -0.34
CA ARG A 13 -14.24 8.65 -0.58
C ARG A 13 -14.66 8.63 -2.05
N SER A 14 -14.73 9.76 -2.71
CA SER A 14 -15.13 9.84 -4.13
C SER A 14 -14.07 9.25 -5.03
N SER A 15 -12.79 9.59 -4.82
CA SER A 15 -11.67 9.09 -5.60
C SER A 15 -11.47 7.58 -5.40
N GLY A 16 -11.63 7.07 -4.18
CA GLY A 16 -11.60 5.64 -3.90
C GLY A 16 -12.75 4.87 -4.57
N LEU A 17 -13.99 5.39 -4.51
CA LEU A 17 -15.14 4.78 -5.20
C LEU A 17 -14.99 4.81 -6.72
N ARG A 18 -14.46 5.89 -7.27
CA ARG A 18 -14.17 6.00 -8.70
C ARG A 18 -13.11 5.00 -9.15
N LEU A 19 -12.07 4.81 -8.33
CA LEU A 19 -11.04 3.80 -8.59
C LEU A 19 -11.64 2.39 -8.62
N LEU A 20 -12.53 2.07 -7.68
CA LEU A 20 -13.25 0.79 -7.69
C LEU A 20 -14.15 0.64 -8.92
N ARG A 21 -14.82 1.71 -9.37
CA ARG A 21 -15.61 1.70 -10.62
C ARG A 21 -14.75 1.46 -11.86
N THR A 22 -13.53 1.97 -11.90
CA THR A 22 -12.58 1.71 -12.98
C THR A 22 -12.25 0.21 -13.12
N MET A 23 -12.41 -0.55 -12.02
CA MET A 23 -12.20 -2.00 -12.01
C MET A 23 -13.47 -2.80 -12.33
N ALA A 24 -14.62 -2.15 -12.53
CA ALA A 24 -15.90 -2.80 -12.78
C ALA A 24 -15.90 -3.82 -13.95
N PRO A 25 -15.16 -3.64 -15.06
CA PRO A 25 -15.07 -4.64 -16.11
C PRO A 25 -14.48 -5.98 -15.66
N GLU A 26 -13.70 -5.98 -14.58
CA GLU A 26 -13.03 -7.19 -14.04
C GLU A 26 -13.82 -7.84 -12.89
N ARG A 27 -15.10 -7.51 -12.70
CA ARG A 27 -15.95 -8.07 -11.61
C ARG A 27 -15.86 -9.59 -11.48
N PRO A 28 -15.94 -10.40 -12.57
CA PRO A 28 -15.86 -11.85 -12.42
C PRO A 28 -14.49 -12.32 -11.90
N LEU A 29 -13.40 -11.67 -12.32
CA LEU A 29 -12.07 -11.96 -11.80
C LEU A 29 -11.91 -11.52 -10.34
N ILE A 30 -12.49 -10.38 -9.96
CA ILE A 30 -12.50 -9.91 -8.55
C ILE A 30 -13.25 -10.90 -7.66
N LEU A 31 -14.40 -11.40 -8.10
CA LEU A 31 -15.15 -12.45 -7.38
C LEU A 31 -14.32 -13.73 -7.25
N ALA A 32 -13.61 -14.14 -8.31
CA ALA A 32 -12.71 -15.30 -8.26
C ALA A 32 -11.54 -15.06 -7.28
N VAL A 33 -10.97 -13.85 -7.21
CA VAL A 33 -9.95 -13.47 -6.22
C VAL A 33 -10.49 -13.60 -4.80
N LEU A 34 -11.69 -13.08 -4.54
CA LEU A 34 -12.32 -13.14 -3.22
C LEU A 34 -12.66 -14.59 -2.82
N ALA A 35 -13.21 -15.38 -3.74
CA ALA A 35 -13.52 -16.78 -3.51
C ALA A 35 -12.26 -17.62 -3.23
N ALA A 36 -11.20 -17.42 -4.04
CA ALA A 36 -9.92 -18.10 -3.82
C ALA A 36 -9.27 -17.69 -2.50
N ALA A 37 -9.35 -16.40 -2.12
CA ALA A 37 -8.84 -15.90 -0.84
C ALA A 37 -9.63 -16.51 0.34
N ALA A 38 -10.97 -16.52 0.27
CA ALA A 38 -11.82 -17.10 1.30
C ALA A 38 -11.58 -18.61 1.47
N ALA A 39 -11.45 -19.33 0.36
CA ALA A 39 -11.14 -20.76 0.38
C ALA A 39 -9.72 -21.02 0.94
N ALA A 40 -8.73 -20.25 0.52
CA ALA A 40 -7.35 -20.36 1.03
C ALA A 40 -7.29 -20.13 2.55
N VAL A 41 -7.93 -19.06 3.02
CA VAL A 41 -7.99 -18.74 4.46
C VAL A 41 -8.80 -19.78 5.22
N GLY A 42 -9.94 -20.25 4.68
CA GLY A 42 -10.73 -21.30 5.30
C GLY A 42 -9.92 -22.58 5.55
N LEU A 43 -9.15 -23.04 4.55
CA LEU A 43 -8.25 -24.19 4.71
C LEU A 43 -7.13 -23.92 5.72
N ALA A 44 -6.55 -22.71 5.70
CA ALA A 44 -5.48 -22.35 6.63
C ALA A 44 -5.96 -22.32 8.07
N VAL A 45 -7.15 -21.75 8.32
CA VAL A 45 -7.74 -21.62 9.67
C VAL A 45 -8.18 -22.95 10.25
N LEU A 46 -8.48 -23.94 9.42
CA LEU A 46 -8.81 -25.29 9.89
C LEU A 46 -7.58 -26.10 10.33
N SER A 47 -6.38 -25.77 9.82
CA SER A 47 -5.17 -26.55 10.08
C SER A 47 -4.79 -26.67 11.57
N PRO A 48 -4.81 -25.58 12.39
CA PRO A 48 -4.51 -25.69 13.82
C PRO A 48 -5.49 -26.60 14.58
N LEU A 49 -6.76 -26.62 14.18
CA LEU A 49 -7.77 -27.50 14.79
C LEU A 49 -7.47 -28.97 14.51
N ILE A 50 -7.14 -29.32 13.26
CA ILE A 50 -6.79 -30.69 12.88
C ILE A 50 -5.48 -31.13 13.59
N LEU A 51 -4.52 -30.22 13.71
CA LEU A 51 -3.29 -30.50 14.45
C LEU A 51 -3.56 -30.69 15.94
N GLY A 52 -4.46 -29.91 16.54
CA GLY A 52 -4.96 -30.10 17.89
C GLY A 52 -5.61 -31.48 18.08
N HIS A 53 -6.47 -31.89 17.15
CA HIS A 53 -7.09 -33.22 17.17
C HIS A 53 -6.04 -34.35 17.10
N ALA A 54 -4.99 -34.20 16.29
CA ALA A 54 -3.89 -35.16 16.27
C ALA A 54 -3.18 -35.27 17.64
N THR A 55 -3.01 -34.13 18.33
CA THR A 55 -2.47 -34.10 19.70
C THR A 55 -3.37 -34.85 20.68
N ASP A 56 -4.69 -34.65 20.58
CA ASP A 56 -5.66 -35.36 21.45
C ASP A 56 -5.62 -36.87 21.22
N LEU A 57 -5.47 -37.33 19.97
CA LEU A 57 -5.32 -38.76 19.67
C LEU A 57 -4.06 -39.35 20.32
N VAL A 58 -2.96 -38.62 20.32
CA VAL A 58 -1.69 -39.03 20.98
C VAL A 58 -1.90 -39.09 22.51
N VAL A 59 -2.47 -38.02 23.09
CA VAL A 59 -2.65 -37.92 24.56
C VAL A 59 -3.64 -38.97 25.08
N SER A 60 -4.76 -39.18 24.39
CA SER A 60 -5.74 -40.19 24.75
C SER A 60 -5.17 -41.60 24.59
N GLY A 61 -4.45 -41.87 23.52
CA GLY A 61 -3.77 -43.13 23.29
C GLY A 61 -2.70 -43.45 24.33
N ALA A 62 -1.93 -42.44 24.77
CA ALA A 62 -0.88 -42.61 25.80
C ALA A 62 -1.51 -42.96 27.20
N ARG A 63 -2.76 -42.60 27.42
CA ARG A 63 -3.50 -42.94 28.65
C ARG A 63 -4.33 -44.25 28.53
N SER A 64 -4.43 -44.80 27.33
CA SER A 64 -5.20 -46.02 27.05
C SER A 64 -4.31 -47.28 27.11
N PRO A 65 -4.80 -48.39 27.65
CA PRO A 65 -4.05 -49.64 27.55
C PRO A 65 -3.82 -50.16 26.14
N ALA A 66 -4.63 -49.69 25.17
CA ALA A 66 -4.49 -50.04 23.75
C ALA A 66 -3.36 -49.28 23.05
N GLY A 67 -2.76 -48.28 23.70
CA GLY A 67 -1.70 -47.44 23.11
C GLY A 67 -2.22 -46.39 22.12
N VAL A 68 -1.27 -45.73 21.41
CA VAL A 68 -1.55 -44.69 20.45
C VAL A 68 -1.95 -45.29 19.11
N ASP A 69 -3.10 -44.83 18.57
CA ASP A 69 -3.53 -45.17 17.20
C ASP A 69 -2.71 -44.34 16.15
N PHE A 70 -1.51 -44.83 15.80
CA PHE A 70 -0.66 -44.22 14.83
C PHE A 70 -1.29 -44.03 13.44
N PRO A 71 -2.12 -44.96 12.91
CA PRO A 71 -2.88 -44.75 11.70
C PRO A 71 -3.85 -43.56 11.77
N ALA A 72 -4.53 -43.33 12.87
CA ALA A 72 -5.41 -42.18 13.05
C ALA A 72 -4.61 -40.87 13.12
N VAL A 73 -3.53 -40.85 13.88
CA VAL A 73 -2.61 -39.69 13.93
C VAL A 73 -2.03 -39.39 12.55
N ALA A 74 -1.57 -40.40 11.80
CA ALA A 74 -1.04 -40.22 10.45
C ALA A 74 -2.10 -39.63 9.50
N ARG A 75 -3.35 -40.07 9.57
CA ARG A 75 -4.48 -39.48 8.79
C ARG A 75 -4.70 -38.01 9.12
N ALA A 76 -4.72 -37.65 10.41
CA ALA A 76 -4.89 -36.26 10.84
C ALA A 76 -3.73 -35.37 10.35
N LEU A 77 -2.48 -35.85 10.49
CA LEU A 77 -1.30 -35.10 10.00
C LEU A 77 -1.30 -34.96 8.48
N THR A 78 -1.65 -36.03 7.74
CA THR A 78 -1.76 -35.98 6.27
C THR A 78 -2.83 -35.00 5.84
N LEU A 79 -3.98 -34.97 6.53
CA LEU A 79 -5.03 -33.99 6.28
C LEU A 79 -4.54 -32.56 6.55
N SER A 80 -3.84 -32.32 7.67
CA SER A 80 -3.26 -31.01 7.97
C SER A 80 -2.29 -30.55 6.88
N VAL A 81 -1.39 -31.43 6.41
CA VAL A 81 -0.49 -31.14 5.30
C VAL A 81 -1.26 -30.84 4.02
N ALA A 82 -2.31 -31.60 3.71
CA ALA A 82 -3.16 -31.37 2.54
C ALA A 82 -3.88 -30.00 2.61
N LEU A 83 -4.39 -29.63 3.80
CA LEU A 83 -5.02 -28.32 4.03
C LEU A 83 -4.02 -27.16 3.81
N VAL A 84 -2.83 -27.26 4.39
CA VAL A 84 -1.77 -26.23 4.24
C VAL A 84 -1.33 -26.13 2.78
N THR A 85 -1.10 -27.25 2.11
CA THR A 85 -0.70 -27.27 0.69
C THR A 85 -1.81 -26.73 -0.21
N GLY A 86 -3.05 -27.13 0.04
CA GLY A 86 -4.23 -26.62 -0.67
C GLY A 86 -4.41 -25.09 -0.46
N SER A 87 -4.25 -24.63 0.78
CA SER A 87 -4.26 -23.20 1.10
C SER A 87 -3.15 -22.45 0.35
N ALA A 88 -1.92 -22.98 0.31
CA ALA A 88 -0.81 -22.37 -0.40
C ALA A 88 -1.07 -22.31 -1.93
N ALA A 89 -1.63 -23.36 -2.51
CA ALA A 89 -1.99 -23.40 -3.93
C ALA A 89 -3.08 -22.37 -4.26
N LEU A 90 -4.14 -22.30 -3.45
CA LEU A 90 -5.21 -21.31 -3.61
C LEU A 90 -4.70 -19.87 -3.41
N ASN A 91 -3.81 -19.64 -2.44
CA ASN A 91 -3.18 -18.35 -2.24
C ASN A 91 -2.34 -17.93 -3.46
N ARG A 92 -1.59 -18.87 -4.06
CA ARG A 92 -0.86 -18.63 -5.30
C ARG A 92 -1.78 -18.28 -6.46
N LEU A 93 -2.91 -18.99 -6.59
CA LEU A 93 -3.93 -18.70 -7.59
C LEU A 93 -4.53 -17.31 -7.37
N GLN A 94 -4.92 -16.99 -6.13
CA GLN A 94 -5.46 -15.70 -5.73
C GLN A 94 -4.52 -14.56 -6.09
N GLN A 95 -3.21 -14.69 -5.80
CA GLN A 95 -2.21 -13.68 -6.15
C GLN A 95 -2.07 -13.49 -7.66
N ARG A 96 -2.09 -14.56 -8.45
CA ARG A 96 -2.06 -14.48 -9.93
C ARG A 96 -3.28 -13.75 -10.48
N LEU A 97 -4.47 -14.09 -9.99
CA LEU A 97 -5.71 -13.45 -10.41
C LEU A 97 -5.74 -11.96 -9.99
N ALA A 98 -5.32 -11.65 -8.77
CA ALA A 98 -5.21 -10.27 -8.28
C ALA A 98 -4.25 -9.44 -9.15
N THR A 99 -3.09 -9.99 -9.47
CA THR A 99 -2.12 -9.34 -10.37
C THR A 99 -2.72 -9.08 -11.74
N ALA A 100 -3.44 -10.04 -12.33
CA ALA A 100 -4.09 -9.86 -13.63
C ALA A 100 -5.13 -8.72 -13.60
N VAL A 101 -5.97 -8.66 -12.56
CA VAL A 101 -6.96 -7.58 -12.37
C VAL A 101 -6.28 -6.22 -12.29
N VAL A 102 -5.25 -6.11 -11.44
CA VAL A 102 -4.56 -4.85 -11.17
C VAL A 102 -3.80 -4.36 -12.41
N GLN A 103 -3.10 -5.27 -13.11
CA GLN A 103 -2.36 -4.90 -14.32
C GLN A 103 -3.29 -4.46 -15.47
N ARG A 104 -4.47 -5.07 -15.62
CA ARG A 104 -5.49 -4.61 -16.57
C ARG A 104 -6.04 -3.24 -16.22
N ALA A 105 -6.28 -2.96 -14.92
CA ALA A 105 -6.70 -1.65 -14.47
C ALA A 105 -5.61 -0.59 -14.71
N GLY A 106 -4.36 -0.87 -14.38
CA GLY A 106 -3.22 0.00 -14.65
C GLY A 106 -3.03 0.28 -16.14
N HIS A 107 -3.15 -0.74 -17.00
CA HIS A 107 -3.09 -0.57 -18.45
C HIS A 107 -4.20 0.38 -18.97
N ARG A 108 -5.44 0.23 -18.47
CA ARG A 108 -6.55 1.13 -18.85
C ARG A 108 -6.30 2.57 -18.40
N LEU A 109 -5.77 2.78 -17.18
CA LEU A 109 -5.44 4.11 -16.69
C LEU A 109 -4.34 4.75 -17.55
N ARG A 110 -3.25 4.02 -17.87
CA ARG A 110 -2.19 4.52 -18.75
C ARG A 110 -2.70 4.85 -20.16
N ALA A 111 -3.49 3.95 -20.76
CA ALA A 111 -4.08 4.20 -22.06
C ALA A 111 -5.07 5.38 -22.06
N GLY A 112 -5.82 5.55 -20.95
CA GLY A 112 -6.70 6.72 -20.74
C GLY A 112 -5.90 8.01 -20.63
N ALA A 113 -4.89 8.05 -19.78
CA ALA A 113 -4.02 9.20 -19.58
C ALA A 113 -3.28 9.60 -20.88
N GLN A 114 -2.77 8.63 -21.64
CA GLN A 114 -2.10 8.88 -22.90
C GLN A 114 -3.05 9.49 -23.96
N ARG A 115 -4.26 8.93 -24.11
CA ARG A 115 -5.28 9.50 -25.00
C ARG A 115 -5.71 10.90 -24.58
N LYS A 116 -5.83 11.13 -23.27
CA LYS A 116 -6.19 12.44 -22.73
C LYS A 116 -5.10 13.46 -23.02
N LEU A 117 -3.85 13.11 -22.76
CA LEU A 117 -2.70 13.98 -22.99
C LEU A 117 -2.63 14.48 -24.46
N SER A 118 -2.96 13.62 -25.43
CA SER A 118 -2.95 14.00 -26.85
C SER A 118 -4.14 14.90 -27.27
N ARG A 119 -5.07 15.16 -26.36
CA ARG A 119 -6.26 16.00 -26.62
C ARG A 119 -6.33 17.24 -25.72
N LEU A 120 -5.35 17.38 -24.81
CA LEU A 120 -5.30 18.56 -23.95
C LEU A 120 -4.88 19.80 -24.77
N PRO A 121 -5.50 20.97 -24.49
CA PRO A 121 -5.08 22.22 -25.11
C PRO A 121 -3.67 22.60 -24.68
N LEU A 122 -2.91 23.24 -25.55
CA LEU A 122 -1.55 23.67 -25.27
C LEU A 122 -1.47 24.57 -24.02
N SER A 123 -2.50 25.40 -23.79
CA SER A 123 -2.61 26.25 -22.60
C SER A 123 -2.61 25.47 -21.27
N TYR A 124 -3.13 24.23 -21.26
CA TYR A 124 -3.07 23.35 -20.07
C TYR A 124 -1.65 22.88 -19.81
N VAL A 125 -0.95 22.49 -20.87
CA VAL A 125 0.44 21.98 -20.79
C VAL A 125 1.42 23.10 -20.39
N ASP A 126 1.21 24.32 -20.91
CA ASP A 126 2.08 25.47 -20.63
C ASP A 126 1.91 26.03 -19.21
N ARG A 127 0.72 25.89 -18.62
CA ARG A 127 0.43 26.35 -17.25
C ARG A 127 0.98 25.42 -16.16
N GLN A 128 1.34 24.20 -16.50
CA GLN A 128 1.82 23.20 -15.54
C GLN A 128 3.29 22.83 -15.78
N PRO A 129 4.07 22.58 -14.71
CA PRO A 129 5.42 22.06 -14.87
C PRO A 129 5.38 20.71 -15.64
N ARG A 130 6.18 20.59 -16.69
CA ARG A 130 6.23 19.35 -17.52
C ARG A 130 6.49 18.10 -16.70
N GLY A 131 7.30 18.23 -15.63
CA GLY A 131 7.58 17.13 -14.70
C GLY A 131 6.34 16.65 -13.94
N GLU A 132 5.38 17.54 -13.64
CA GLU A 132 4.14 17.17 -12.95
C GLU A 132 3.20 16.36 -13.85
N ILE A 133 3.03 16.77 -15.11
CA ILE A 133 2.23 16.01 -16.10
C ILE A 133 2.84 14.62 -16.31
N LEU A 134 4.17 14.55 -16.44
CA LEU A 134 4.88 13.28 -16.59
C LEU A 134 4.70 12.39 -15.34
N SER A 135 4.80 12.98 -14.15
CA SER A 135 4.59 12.27 -12.89
C SER A 135 3.19 11.68 -12.78
N ARG A 136 2.15 12.44 -13.15
CA ARG A 136 0.74 11.97 -13.17
C ARG A 136 0.52 10.79 -14.12
N THR A 137 1.20 10.77 -15.25
CA THR A 137 1.05 9.70 -16.27
C THR A 137 1.91 8.46 -16.01
N THR A 138 2.92 8.57 -15.16
CA THR A 138 3.84 7.47 -14.81
C THR A 138 3.78 7.11 -13.34
N ASN A 139 4.40 7.90 -12.48
CA ASN A 139 4.57 7.60 -11.05
C ASN A 139 3.24 7.44 -10.30
N ASP A 140 2.25 8.31 -10.57
CA ASP A 140 0.96 8.22 -9.89
C ASP A 140 0.19 6.96 -10.30
N ILE A 141 0.21 6.59 -11.58
CA ILE A 141 -0.43 5.35 -12.04
C ILE A 141 0.30 4.12 -11.48
N ASP A 142 1.62 4.16 -11.35
CA ASP A 142 2.40 3.09 -10.72
C ASP A 142 2.08 2.97 -9.23
N ASN A 143 1.96 4.09 -8.51
CA ASN A 143 1.55 4.11 -7.12
C ASN A 143 0.13 3.55 -6.91
N ILE A 144 -0.82 3.92 -7.78
CA ILE A 144 -2.18 3.34 -7.79
C ILE A 144 -2.10 1.83 -7.99
N THR A 145 -1.34 1.38 -8.99
CA THR A 145 -1.20 -0.05 -9.31
C THR A 145 -0.59 -0.82 -8.15
N GLN A 146 0.46 -0.29 -7.52
CA GLN A 146 1.09 -0.88 -6.35
C GLN A 146 0.15 -0.93 -5.15
N THR A 147 -0.59 0.15 -4.88
CA THR A 147 -1.59 0.22 -3.80
C THR A 147 -2.69 -0.81 -4.01
N LEU A 148 -3.24 -0.91 -5.21
CA LEU A 148 -4.24 -1.91 -5.54
C LEU A 148 -3.70 -3.33 -5.40
N GLN A 149 -2.47 -3.59 -5.86
CA GLN A 149 -1.83 -4.90 -5.72
C GLN A 149 -1.73 -5.32 -4.25
N GLN A 150 -1.29 -4.41 -3.37
CA GLN A 150 -1.18 -4.71 -1.95
C GLN A 150 -2.56 -4.85 -1.28
N ALA A 151 -3.54 -3.99 -1.65
CA ALA A 151 -4.91 -4.09 -1.15
C ALA A 151 -5.53 -5.45 -1.48
N PHE A 152 -5.46 -5.88 -2.74
CA PHE A 152 -6.02 -7.17 -3.16
C PHE A 152 -5.25 -8.38 -2.60
N SER A 153 -3.92 -8.30 -2.52
CA SER A 153 -3.11 -9.45 -2.10
C SER A 153 -3.02 -9.60 -0.59
N GLN A 154 -2.95 -8.49 0.15
CA GLN A 154 -2.64 -8.51 1.58
C GLN A 154 -3.84 -8.12 2.46
N MET A 155 -4.52 -7.01 2.15
CA MET A 155 -5.61 -6.51 3.00
C MET A 155 -6.80 -7.47 3.02
N ILE A 156 -7.22 -7.98 1.86
CA ILE A 156 -8.32 -8.96 1.77
C ILE A 156 -7.98 -10.19 2.59
N ARG A 157 -6.77 -10.72 2.43
CA ARG A 157 -6.30 -11.89 3.18
C ARG A 157 -6.25 -11.59 4.68
N ALA A 158 -5.70 -10.45 5.09
CA ALA A 158 -5.61 -10.06 6.50
C ALA A 158 -7.00 -9.97 7.15
N LEU A 159 -7.96 -9.32 6.47
CA LEU A 159 -9.34 -9.23 6.96
C LEU A 159 -10.02 -10.61 7.09
N LEU A 160 -9.89 -11.45 6.05
CA LEU A 160 -10.46 -12.79 6.08
C LEU A 160 -9.81 -13.67 7.15
N THR A 161 -8.47 -13.60 7.31
CA THR A 161 -7.76 -14.34 8.36
C THR A 161 -8.19 -13.89 9.75
N LEU A 162 -8.27 -12.57 9.97
CA LEU A 162 -8.70 -12.02 11.26
C LEU A 162 -10.12 -12.50 11.61
N VAL A 163 -11.05 -12.39 10.67
CA VAL A 163 -12.44 -12.86 10.87
C VAL A 163 -12.48 -14.37 11.09
N GLY A 164 -11.78 -15.14 10.24
CA GLY A 164 -11.76 -16.61 10.34
C GLY A 164 -11.16 -17.10 11.65
N VAL A 165 -10.03 -16.54 12.07
CA VAL A 165 -9.38 -16.89 13.35
C VAL A 165 -10.27 -16.52 14.54
N LEU A 166 -10.86 -15.32 14.55
CA LEU A 166 -11.78 -14.91 15.62
C LEU A 166 -13.00 -15.84 15.71
N LEU A 167 -13.61 -16.20 14.58
CA LEU A 167 -14.73 -17.14 14.56
C LEU A 167 -14.33 -18.47 15.18
N MET A 168 -13.16 -19.02 14.84
CA MET A 168 -12.68 -20.29 15.41
C MET A 168 -12.38 -20.17 16.90
N MET A 169 -11.78 -19.04 17.35
CA MET A 169 -11.52 -18.80 18.77
C MET A 169 -12.83 -18.77 19.58
N PHE A 170 -13.83 -18.05 19.08
CA PHE A 170 -15.15 -18.01 19.75
C PHE A 170 -15.88 -19.37 19.71
N TRP A 171 -15.68 -20.15 18.64
CA TRP A 171 -16.27 -21.47 18.53
C TRP A 171 -15.66 -22.47 19.52
N ILE A 172 -14.34 -22.46 19.73
CA ILE A 172 -13.64 -23.32 20.67
C ILE A 172 -13.98 -22.93 22.12
N SER A 173 -13.76 -21.65 22.47
CA SER A 173 -13.98 -21.15 23.82
C SER A 173 -14.18 -19.63 23.84
N PRO A 174 -15.42 -19.15 24.04
CA PRO A 174 -15.68 -17.71 24.17
C PRO A 174 -14.91 -17.08 25.31
N LEU A 175 -14.71 -17.78 26.42
CA LEU A 175 -13.93 -17.27 27.56
C LEU A 175 -12.45 -16.98 27.17
N LEU A 176 -11.81 -17.98 26.55
CA LEU A 176 -10.42 -17.82 26.11
C LEU A 176 -10.31 -16.75 25.00
N ALA A 177 -11.31 -16.66 24.11
CA ALA A 177 -11.37 -15.63 23.09
C ALA A 177 -11.41 -14.22 23.69
N LEU A 178 -12.20 -14.00 24.75
CA LEU A 178 -12.23 -12.73 25.46
C LEU A 178 -10.91 -12.42 26.16
N VAL A 179 -10.27 -13.42 26.77
CA VAL A 179 -8.94 -13.26 27.38
C VAL A 179 -7.90 -12.83 26.32
N ALA A 180 -7.89 -13.51 25.17
CA ALA A 180 -6.99 -13.17 24.08
C ALA A 180 -7.28 -11.76 23.50
N LEU A 181 -8.56 -11.43 23.30
CA LEU A 181 -8.96 -10.12 22.79
C LEU A 181 -8.65 -8.99 23.77
N ALA A 182 -8.66 -9.22 25.07
CA ALA A 182 -8.33 -8.22 26.08
C ALA A 182 -6.85 -7.76 25.97
N THR A 183 -5.96 -8.57 25.40
CA THR A 183 -4.57 -8.18 25.17
C THR A 183 -4.37 -7.28 23.97
N VAL A 184 -5.30 -7.24 23.00
CA VAL A 184 -5.23 -6.38 21.82
C VAL A 184 -5.25 -4.88 22.21
N PRO A 185 -6.22 -4.37 22.98
CA PRO A 185 -6.18 -2.97 23.45
C PRO A 185 -4.95 -2.68 24.30
N VAL A 186 -4.46 -3.62 25.09
CA VAL A 186 -3.21 -3.45 25.86
C VAL A 186 -2.03 -3.24 24.89
N SER A 187 -1.91 -4.05 23.86
CA SER A 187 -0.88 -3.92 22.83
C SER A 187 -0.94 -2.56 22.12
N VAL A 188 -2.15 -2.13 21.74
CA VAL A 188 -2.38 -0.82 21.11
C VAL A 188 -1.96 0.32 22.03
N VAL A 189 -2.34 0.29 23.30
CA VAL A 189 -1.96 1.31 24.30
C VAL A 189 -0.45 1.35 24.50
N VAL A 190 0.20 0.19 24.62
CA VAL A 190 1.66 0.08 24.79
C VAL A 190 2.37 0.66 23.54
N ALA A 191 1.99 0.23 22.35
CA ALA A 191 2.56 0.72 21.10
C ALA A 191 2.35 2.23 20.92
N ALA A 192 1.14 2.74 21.19
CA ALA A 192 0.82 4.15 21.10
C ALA A 192 1.62 4.99 22.11
N ARG A 193 1.83 4.49 23.34
CA ARG A 193 2.58 5.20 24.37
C ARG A 193 4.06 5.30 24.03
N ILE A 194 4.66 4.23 23.51
CA ILE A 194 6.04 4.22 23.01
C ILE A 194 6.16 5.14 21.78
N GLY A 195 5.25 5.01 20.81
CA GLY A 195 5.23 5.82 19.60
C GLY A 195 5.12 7.32 19.86
N ARG A 196 4.23 7.72 20.79
CA ARG A 196 4.11 9.13 21.21
C ARG A 196 5.39 9.69 21.84
N ARG A 197 6.16 8.86 22.53
CA ARG A 197 7.46 9.26 23.10
C ARG A 197 8.58 9.27 22.04
N ALA A 198 8.52 8.38 21.06
CA ALA A 198 9.50 8.33 19.97
C ALA A 198 9.31 9.48 18.96
N GLN A 199 8.06 9.91 18.71
CA GLN A 199 7.72 10.92 17.70
C GLN A 199 8.52 12.23 17.82
N PRO A 200 8.69 12.89 19.00
CA PRO A 200 9.50 14.10 19.12
C PRO A 200 10.96 13.89 18.74
N GLN A 201 11.50 12.69 18.98
CA GLN A 201 12.87 12.36 18.62
C GLN A 201 13.02 12.21 17.10
N PHE A 202 12.05 11.64 16.41
CA PHE A 202 12.02 11.61 14.94
C PHE A 202 11.91 13.02 14.34
N VAL A 203 11.05 13.87 14.90
CA VAL A 203 10.95 15.28 14.47
C VAL A 203 12.30 15.98 14.61
N ARG A 204 12.99 15.79 15.75
CA ARG A 204 14.34 16.33 15.95
C ARG A 204 15.35 15.76 14.96
N GLN A 205 15.35 14.46 14.72
CA GLN A 205 16.19 13.80 13.72
C GLN A 205 16.00 14.44 12.33
N TRP A 206 14.74 14.61 11.87
CA TRP A 206 14.44 15.25 10.59
C TRP A 206 14.94 16.70 10.51
N ALA A 207 14.76 17.47 11.59
CA ALA A 207 15.22 18.86 11.66
C ALA A 207 16.76 18.95 11.57
N VAL A 208 17.48 18.07 12.27
CA VAL A 208 18.95 18.02 12.19
C VAL A 208 19.43 17.55 10.82
N THR A 209 18.77 16.53 10.24
CA THR A 209 19.06 16.09 8.87
C THR A 209 18.89 17.23 7.86
N GLY A 210 17.83 18.04 8.01
CA GLY A 210 17.63 19.23 7.18
C GLY A 210 18.77 20.22 7.29
N ARG A 211 19.23 20.54 8.52
CA ARG A 211 20.37 21.46 8.73
C ARG A 211 21.68 20.90 8.17
N LEU A 212 21.93 19.60 8.31
CA LEU A 212 23.10 18.96 7.73
C LEU A 212 23.09 19.04 6.20
N ASN A 213 21.94 18.74 5.59
CA ASN A 213 21.80 18.83 4.13
C ASN A 213 21.98 20.26 3.64
N SER A 214 21.40 21.27 4.33
CA SER A 214 21.59 22.67 3.97
C SER A 214 23.06 23.10 4.09
N HIS A 215 23.78 22.63 5.10
CA HIS A 215 25.21 22.91 5.26
C HIS A 215 26.02 22.28 4.10
N VAL A 216 25.72 21.03 3.72
CA VAL A 216 26.36 20.37 2.56
C VAL A 216 26.07 21.13 1.28
N GLU A 217 24.84 21.55 1.03
CA GLU A 217 24.44 22.32 -0.14
C GLU A 217 25.16 23.68 -0.19
N GLU A 218 25.22 24.38 0.95
CA GLU A 218 25.93 25.65 1.08
C GLU A 218 27.42 25.49 0.79
N MET A 219 28.09 24.48 1.38
CA MET A 219 29.52 24.23 1.16
C MET A 219 29.83 23.78 -0.26
N PHE A 220 28.91 23.04 -0.90
CA PHE A 220 29.05 22.61 -2.28
C PHE A 220 28.90 23.82 -3.26
N THR A 221 27.87 24.64 -3.02
CA THR A 221 27.57 25.80 -3.87
C THR A 221 28.67 26.88 -3.72
N GLY A 222 29.11 27.13 -2.47
CA GLY A 222 30.15 28.11 -2.13
C GLY A 222 31.55 27.51 -2.10
N HIS A 223 31.82 26.38 -2.79
CA HIS A 223 33.14 25.71 -2.71
C HIS A 223 34.29 26.59 -3.09
N ALA A 224 34.14 27.40 -4.13
CA ALA A 224 35.20 28.33 -4.60
C ALA A 224 35.56 29.36 -3.51
N GLU A 225 34.58 29.90 -2.81
CA GLU A 225 34.74 30.86 -1.72
C GLU A 225 35.39 30.21 -0.50
N VAL A 226 34.93 29.00 -0.12
CA VAL A 226 35.52 28.24 0.99
C VAL A 226 37.00 27.98 0.76
N VAL A 227 37.41 27.61 -0.45
CA VAL A 227 38.82 27.41 -0.82
C VAL A 227 39.58 28.71 -0.87
N ALA A 228 39.04 29.76 -1.50
CA ALA A 228 39.71 31.06 -1.64
C ALA A 228 39.98 31.72 -0.27
N PHE A 229 39.10 31.56 0.70
CA PHE A 229 39.25 32.10 2.06
C PHE A 229 39.88 31.13 3.05
N GLY A 230 40.24 29.91 2.65
CA GLY A 230 40.92 28.94 3.50
C GLY A 230 40.02 28.38 4.62
N ARG A 231 38.69 28.43 4.49
CA ARG A 231 37.72 28.04 5.56
C ARG A 231 37.32 26.57 5.52
N GLY A 232 38.08 25.70 4.85
CA GLY A 232 37.77 24.27 4.72
C GLY A 232 37.70 23.54 6.06
N GLU A 233 38.66 23.81 6.97
CA GLU A 233 38.64 23.17 8.31
C GLU A 233 37.42 23.57 9.14
N GLU A 234 36.99 24.83 9.05
CA GLU A 234 35.76 25.29 9.75
C GLU A 234 34.51 24.61 9.19
N ALA A 235 34.43 24.45 7.86
CA ALA A 235 33.33 23.72 7.22
C ALA A 235 33.27 22.25 7.67
N VAL A 236 34.42 21.59 7.75
CA VAL A 236 34.51 20.20 8.22
C VAL A 236 34.16 20.08 9.72
N ALA A 237 34.64 21.02 10.54
CA ALA A 237 34.30 21.03 11.97
C ALA A 237 32.78 21.21 12.19
N ARG A 238 32.16 22.14 11.43
CA ARG A 238 30.71 22.36 11.49
C ARG A 238 29.90 21.14 11.03
N PHE A 239 30.36 20.47 9.97
CA PHE A 239 29.76 19.20 9.53
C PHE A 239 29.84 18.12 10.64
N GLY A 240 30.99 18.03 11.31
CA GLY A 240 31.20 17.11 12.45
C GLY A 240 30.25 17.37 13.60
N GLU A 241 30.05 18.64 13.99
CA GLU A 241 29.08 19.02 15.04
C GLU A 241 27.65 18.62 14.69
N LEU A 242 27.21 18.92 13.46
CA LEU A 242 25.88 18.55 12.97
C LEU A 242 25.74 17.03 12.85
N GLY A 243 26.81 16.32 12.47
CA GLY A 243 26.86 14.88 12.42
C GLY A 243 26.67 14.23 13.79
N GLU A 244 27.32 14.76 14.83
CA GLU A 244 27.18 14.26 16.21
C GLU A 244 25.79 14.56 16.78
N GLU A 245 25.23 15.73 16.47
CA GLU A 245 23.85 16.04 16.84
C GLU A 245 22.85 15.09 16.15
N LEU A 246 23.08 14.79 14.87
CA LEU A 246 22.27 13.83 14.10
C LEU A 246 22.40 12.42 14.66
N TYR A 247 23.62 11.98 14.98
CA TYR A 247 23.84 10.69 15.62
C TYR A 247 23.03 10.56 16.92
N THR A 248 23.14 11.54 17.81
CA THR A 248 22.44 11.53 19.10
C THR A 248 20.92 11.52 18.93
N ALA A 249 20.38 12.34 17.99
CA ALA A 249 18.95 12.39 17.73
C ALA A 249 18.46 11.07 17.10
N SER A 250 19.21 10.53 16.14
CA SER A 250 18.90 9.27 15.47
C SER A 250 18.96 8.09 16.43
N PHE A 251 19.99 8.01 17.26
CA PHE A 251 20.11 6.97 18.27
C PHE A 251 18.90 6.96 19.22
N ARG A 252 18.50 8.12 19.74
CA ARG A 252 17.33 8.21 20.64
C ARG A 252 16.04 7.83 19.93
N ALA A 253 15.84 8.28 18.70
CA ALA A 253 14.66 7.94 17.92
C ALA A 253 14.56 6.44 17.65
N GLN A 254 15.67 5.83 17.19
CA GLN A 254 15.74 4.40 16.88
C GLN A 254 15.65 3.52 18.13
N PHE A 255 16.34 3.91 19.20
CA PHE A 255 16.29 3.19 20.48
C PHE A 255 14.85 3.16 21.02
N MET A 256 14.17 4.32 21.07
CA MET A 256 12.79 4.38 21.57
C MET A 256 11.82 3.61 20.69
N SER A 257 11.92 3.74 19.36
CA SER A 257 11.03 3.01 18.46
C SER A 257 11.34 1.51 18.45
N GLY A 258 12.61 1.14 18.62
CA GLY A 258 13.06 -0.25 18.75
C GLY A 258 12.44 -1.03 19.91
N PHE A 259 11.98 -0.33 20.95
CA PHE A 259 11.28 -0.96 22.08
C PHE A 259 9.86 -1.43 21.74
N ILE A 260 9.27 -0.95 20.64
CA ILE A 260 7.90 -1.35 20.27
C ILE A 260 7.80 -2.87 20.08
N GLN A 261 8.70 -3.45 19.31
CA GLN A 261 8.64 -4.89 19.02
C GLN A 261 8.86 -5.77 20.27
N PRO A 262 9.89 -5.57 21.11
CA PRO A 262 10.04 -6.30 22.36
C PRO A 262 8.86 -6.16 23.30
N ALA A 263 8.28 -4.94 23.42
CA ALA A 263 7.13 -4.69 24.28
C ALA A 263 5.87 -5.45 23.79
N LEU A 264 5.63 -5.45 22.48
CA LEU A 264 4.53 -6.23 21.89
C LEU A 264 4.74 -7.73 22.05
N THR A 265 5.98 -8.20 21.88
CA THR A 265 6.33 -9.61 22.12
C THR A 265 6.09 -10.00 23.59
N PHE A 266 6.45 -9.12 24.53
CA PHE A 266 6.18 -9.34 25.96
C PHE A 266 4.67 -9.47 26.24
N VAL A 267 3.84 -8.56 25.68
CA VAL A 267 2.38 -8.65 25.82
C VAL A 267 1.85 -9.95 25.19
N GLY A 268 2.38 -10.34 24.04
CA GLY A 268 2.02 -11.61 23.38
C GLY A 268 2.39 -12.83 24.23
N ASN A 269 3.56 -12.83 24.85
CA ASN A 269 3.97 -13.91 25.76
C ASN A 269 3.11 -13.94 27.04
N LEU A 270 2.73 -12.78 27.56
CA LEU A 270 1.79 -12.71 28.69
C LEU A 270 0.42 -13.29 28.31
N ASN A 271 -0.08 -12.97 27.10
CA ASN A 271 -1.29 -13.57 26.56
C ASN A 271 -1.18 -15.10 26.47
N TYR A 272 -0.05 -15.60 25.94
CA TYR A 272 0.22 -17.03 25.89
C TYR A 272 0.14 -17.68 27.29
N VAL A 273 0.77 -17.08 28.29
CA VAL A 273 0.72 -17.59 29.70
C VAL A 273 -0.72 -17.59 30.23
N LEU A 274 -1.47 -16.54 29.98
CA LEU A 274 -2.88 -16.46 30.42
C LEU A 274 -3.73 -17.55 29.74
N ILE A 275 -3.57 -17.76 28.43
CA ILE A 275 -4.25 -18.83 27.70
C ILE A 275 -3.83 -20.20 28.22
N ALA A 276 -2.55 -20.43 28.48
CA ALA A 276 -2.05 -21.69 29.01
C ALA A 276 -2.60 -22.00 30.40
N VAL A 277 -2.65 -21.00 31.29
CA VAL A 277 -3.18 -21.17 32.66
C VAL A 277 -4.71 -21.40 32.62
N VAL A 278 -5.47 -20.50 31.97
CA VAL A 278 -6.93 -20.61 31.91
C VAL A 278 -7.36 -21.83 31.09
N GLY A 279 -6.68 -22.10 29.97
CA GLY A 279 -6.89 -23.27 29.13
C GLY A 279 -6.57 -24.56 29.88
N GLY A 280 -5.43 -24.60 30.59
CA GLY A 280 -5.04 -25.75 31.43
C GLY A 280 -6.05 -26.05 32.56
N LEU A 281 -6.56 -25.01 33.21
CA LEU A 281 -7.67 -25.17 34.21
C LEU A 281 -8.92 -25.75 33.56
N ARG A 282 -9.27 -25.31 32.36
CA ARG A 282 -10.41 -25.84 31.62
C ARG A 282 -10.22 -27.26 31.11
N VAL A 283 -8.98 -27.66 30.81
CA VAL A 283 -8.63 -29.06 30.51
C VAL A 283 -8.78 -29.92 31.79
N ALA A 284 -8.29 -29.42 32.92
CA ALA A 284 -8.38 -30.12 34.20
C ALA A 284 -9.86 -30.35 34.64
N THR A 285 -10.76 -29.42 34.30
CA THR A 285 -12.22 -29.55 34.52
C THR A 285 -12.95 -30.37 33.44
N GLY A 286 -12.25 -30.87 32.41
CA GLY A 286 -12.83 -31.67 31.33
C GLY A 286 -13.66 -30.85 30.30
N SER A 287 -13.59 -29.51 30.34
CA SER A 287 -14.38 -28.65 29.46
C SER A 287 -13.70 -28.30 28.14
N LEU A 288 -12.40 -28.58 28.02
CA LEU A 288 -11.58 -28.45 26.80
C LEU A 288 -10.60 -29.62 26.69
N SER A 289 -10.18 -29.94 25.49
CA SER A 289 -9.07 -30.87 25.24
C SER A 289 -7.71 -30.18 25.27
N ILE A 290 -6.62 -30.93 25.36
CA ILE A 290 -5.27 -30.41 25.22
C ILE A 290 -5.05 -29.87 23.78
N GLY A 291 -5.62 -30.58 22.79
CA GLY A 291 -5.60 -30.13 21.39
C GLY A 291 -6.33 -28.84 21.15
N ASP A 292 -7.45 -28.61 21.84
CA ASP A 292 -8.20 -27.33 21.77
C ASP A 292 -7.34 -26.17 22.28
N VAL A 293 -6.63 -26.34 23.40
CA VAL A 293 -5.73 -25.33 23.95
C VAL A 293 -4.56 -25.08 23.01
N GLN A 294 -3.98 -26.13 22.42
CA GLN A 294 -2.92 -26.01 21.42
C GLN A 294 -3.36 -25.21 20.18
N ALA A 295 -4.53 -25.56 19.63
CA ALA A 295 -5.13 -24.83 18.50
C ALA A 295 -5.40 -23.38 18.87
N PHE A 296 -5.91 -23.12 20.07
CA PHE A 296 -6.20 -21.79 20.56
C PHE A 296 -4.93 -20.92 20.71
N VAL A 297 -3.86 -21.48 21.21
CA VAL A 297 -2.54 -20.80 21.27
C VAL A 297 -2.10 -20.38 19.88
N GLN A 298 -2.19 -21.27 18.88
CA GLN A 298 -1.83 -20.95 17.51
C GLN A 298 -2.70 -19.82 16.96
N TYR A 299 -4.02 -19.87 17.13
CA TYR A 299 -4.92 -18.79 16.72
C TYR A 299 -4.59 -17.46 17.38
N SER A 300 -4.20 -17.47 18.66
CA SER A 300 -3.80 -16.25 19.37
C SER A 300 -2.57 -15.58 18.74
N TYR A 301 -1.61 -16.36 18.22
CA TYR A 301 -0.49 -15.82 17.47
C TYR A 301 -0.91 -15.29 16.09
N ASP A 302 -1.83 -15.99 15.43
CA ASP A 302 -2.29 -15.67 14.08
C ASP A 302 -3.14 -14.39 14.00
N VAL A 303 -3.64 -13.86 15.11
CA VAL A 303 -4.36 -12.56 15.17
C VAL A 303 -3.41 -11.37 14.99
N ASN A 304 -2.18 -11.43 15.49
CA ASN A 304 -1.28 -10.27 15.54
C ASN A 304 -0.82 -9.80 14.15
N GLY A 305 -0.53 -10.73 13.25
CA GLY A 305 -0.08 -10.44 11.89
C GLY A 305 -1.09 -9.60 11.10
N PRO A 306 -2.33 -10.06 10.93
CA PRO A 306 -3.40 -9.33 10.25
C PRO A 306 -3.66 -7.94 10.81
N VAL A 307 -3.67 -7.76 12.13
CA VAL A 307 -3.91 -6.46 12.77
C VAL A 307 -2.82 -5.45 12.38
N THR A 308 -1.55 -5.85 12.47
CA THR A 308 -0.41 -5.01 12.08
C THR A 308 -0.45 -4.68 10.58
N GLN A 309 -0.83 -5.65 9.76
CA GLN A 309 -0.90 -5.48 8.30
C GLN A 309 -2.00 -4.51 7.88
N ILE A 310 -3.19 -4.59 8.51
CA ILE A 310 -4.29 -3.65 8.26
C ILE A 310 -3.88 -2.23 8.67
N ALA A 311 -3.22 -2.08 9.82
CA ALA A 311 -2.73 -0.78 10.27
C ALA A 311 -1.69 -0.16 9.31
N ALA A 312 -0.75 -0.96 8.79
CA ALA A 312 0.23 -0.51 7.81
C ALA A 312 -0.39 -0.11 6.47
N MET A 313 -1.52 -0.74 6.08
CA MET A 313 -2.21 -0.44 4.83
C MET A 313 -2.88 0.95 4.82
N ALA A 314 -3.19 1.53 5.97
CA ALA A 314 -3.89 2.83 6.03
C ALA A 314 -3.10 3.94 5.30
N ASN A 315 -1.80 4.04 5.55
CA ASN A 315 -0.94 5.03 4.90
C ASN A 315 -0.78 4.77 3.38
N LEU A 316 -0.66 3.50 3.01
CA LEU A 316 -0.53 3.11 1.60
C LEU A 316 -1.81 3.44 0.81
N LEU A 317 -2.99 3.14 1.38
CA LEU A 317 -4.28 3.47 0.77
C LEU A 317 -4.44 4.98 0.62
N GLN A 318 -4.03 5.77 1.62
CA GLN A 318 -4.07 7.22 1.55
C GLN A 318 -3.21 7.75 0.40
N SER A 319 -1.97 7.26 0.27
CA SER A 319 -1.07 7.64 -0.83
C SER A 319 -1.63 7.24 -2.21
N GLY A 320 -2.13 6.01 -2.34
CA GLY A 320 -2.69 5.53 -3.60
C GLY A 320 -3.96 6.27 -4.03
N VAL A 321 -4.83 6.65 -3.08
CA VAL A 321 -6.03 7.46 -3.37
C VAL A 321 -5.65 8.89 -3.74
N ALA A 322 -4.65 9.50 -3.11
CA ALA A 322 -4.15 10.81 -3.51
C ALA A 322 -3.57 10.80 -4.93
N SER A 323 -2.81 9.77 -5.29
CA SER A 323 -2.34 9.59 -6.68
C SER A 323 -3.51 9.37 -7.65
N ALA A 324 -4.56 8.63 -7.23
CA ALA A 324 -5.75 8.44 -8.06
C ALA A 324 -6.50 9.76 -8.30
N GLU A 325 -6.59 10.63 -7.29
CA GLU A 325 -7.18 11.96 -7.39
C GLU A 325 -6.46 12.79 -8.46
N ARG A 326 -5.12 12.88 -8.41
CA ARG A 326 -4.33 13.62 -9.41
C ARG A 326 -4.46 13.05 -10.83
N VAL A 327 -4.52 11.73 -10.97
CA VAL A 327 -4.75 11.10 -12.28
C VAL A 327 -6.15 11.37 -12.79
N PHE A 328 -7.17 11.37 -11.93
CA PHE A 328 -8.54 11.70 -12.32
C PHE A 328 -8.69 13.17 -12.67
N ASP A 329 -8.01 14.09 -11.99
CA ASP A 329 -7.98 15.51 -12.36
C ASP A 329 -7.41 15.70 -13.78
N LEU A 330 -6.37 14.95 -14.14
CA LEU A 330 -5.85 14.94 -15.51
C LEU A 330 -6.87 14.39 -16.51
N LEU A 331 -7.57 13.29 -16.16
CA LEU A 331 -8.56 12.68 -17.04
C LEU A 331 -9.83 13.51 -17.22
N ASP A 332 -10.16 14.35 -16.26
CA ASP A 332 -11.32 15.23 -16.27
C ASP A 332 -11.03 16.63 -16.86
N ALA A 333 -9.76 16.98 -17.07
CA ALA A 333 -9.39 18.27 -17.66
C ALA A 333 -10.09 18.47 -19.01
N ASP A 334 -10.43 19.72 -19.33
CA ASP A 334 -11.10 20.07 -20.58
C ASP A 334 -10.23 19.69 -21.78
N GLU A 335 -10.85 19.10 -22.81
CA GLU A 335 -10.17 18.76 -24.06
C GLU A 335 -10.22 19.94 -25.03
N GLU A 336 -9.23 20.01 -25.90
CA GLU A 336 -9.27 20.96 -27.01
C GLU A 336 -10.51 20.71 -27.87
N SER A 337 -11.20 21.79 -28.24
CA SER A 337 -12.36 21.69 -29.12
C SER A 337 -11.96 20.94 -30.41
N PRO A 338 -12.75 19.97 -30.86
CA PRO A 338 -12.45 19.28 -32.11
C PRO A 338 -12.23 20.32 -33.22
N ALA A 339 -11.11 20.22 -33.92
CA ALA A 339 -10.91 21.06 -35.09
C ALA A 339 -12.15 20.93 -35.99
N PRO A 340 -12.70 22.04 -36.53
CA PRO A 340 -13.77 21.95 -37.48
C PRO A 340 -13.40 20.93 -38.54
N ALA A 341 -14.31 20.01 -38.83
CA ALA A 341 -14.03 18.99 -39.86
C ALA A 341 -13.57 19.71 -41.12
N ALA A 342 -12.32 19.49 -41.50
CA ALA A 342 -11.80 20.11 -42.72
C ALA A 342 -12.77 19.79 -43.83
N PRO A 343 -13.29 20.78 -44.58
CA PRO A 343 -14.24 20.54 -45.62
C PRO A 343 -13.56 19.64 -46.65
N GLY A 344 -14.01 18.36 -46.71
CA GLY A 344 -13.57 17.35 -47.67
C GLY A 344 -12.07 17.04 -47.55
N ARG A 345 -11.78 15.85 -47.02
CA ARG A 345 -10.45 15.23 -47.25
C ARG A 345 -10.26 15.21 -48.75
N PRO A 346 -9.26 15.87 -49.34
CA PRO A 346 -9.07 15.80 -50.78
C PRO A 346 -8.97 14.31 -51.16
N ASP A 347 -9.74 13.95 -52.18
CA ASP A 347 -9.76 12.61 -52.75
C ASP A 347 -8.35 12.08 -52.95
N ARG A 348 -8.12 10.82 -52.72
CA ARG A 348 -6.82 10.16 -52.89
C ARG A 348 -6.23 10.31 -54.32
N ASP A 349 -7.04 10.82 -55.24
CA ASP A 349 -6.63 11.15 -56.62
C ASP A 349 -5.97 12.53 -56.77
N ALA A 350 -5.76 13.29 -55.67
CA ALA A 350 -5.03 14.56 -55.71
C ALA A 350 -3.51 14.44 -55.96
N ALA A 351 -2.98 13.24 -56.14
CA ALA A 351 -1.58 13.00 -56.49
C ALA A 351 -1.17 13.56 -57.87
N ALA A 352 -2.10 14.08 -58.64
CA ALA A 352 -1.85 14.69 -59.95
C ALA A 352 -1.95 16.24 -59.99
N ARG A 353 -2.12 16.91 -58.81
CA ARG A 353 -2.04 18.40 -58.82
C ARG A 353 -0.60 18.85 -58.75
N PRO A 354 -0.16 19.77 -59.61
CA PRO A 354 1.16 20.39 -59.47
C PRO A 354 1.24 21.01 -58.05
N PRO A 355 2.45 21.04 -57.44
CA PRO A 355 2.61 21.62 -56.10
C PRO A 355 2.04 23.03 -56.16
N ALA A 356 1.00 23.26 -55.38
CA ALA A 356 0.41 24.58 -55.21
C ALA A 356 1.57 25.49 -54.75
N ALA A 357 1.87 26.54 -55.54
CA ALA A 357 2.77 27.61 -55.10
C ALA A 357 2.19 28.06 -53.75
N GLY A 358 2.93 27.78 -52.67
CA GLY A 358 2.42 27.89 -51.29
C GLY A 358 2.21 29.32 -50.88
N ARG A 359 1.16 29.94 -51.35
CA ARG A 359 0.75 31.30 -50.92
C ARG A 359 -0.18 31.15 -49.70
N VAL A 360 0.28 31.69 -48.57
CA VAL A 360 -0.55 31.77 -47.32
C VAL A 360 -0.93 33.24 -47.14
N SER A 361 -2.22 33.51 -47.02
CA SER A 361 -2.75 34.86 -46.79
C SER A 361 -3.51 34.90 -45.47
N PHE A 362 -3.12 35.79 -44.59
CA PHE A 362 -3.85 36.17 -43.39
C PHE A 362 -4.63 37.45 -43.69
N GLU A 363 -5.93 37.44 -43.47
CA GLU A 363 -6.79 38.58 -43.72
C GLU A 363 -7.48 39.03 -42.43
N LYS A 364 -7.06 40.15 -41.85
CA LYS A 364 -7.58 40.71 -40.59
C LYS A 364 -7.68 39.65 -39.46
N THR A 365 -6.71 38.77 -39.41
CA THR A 365 -6.70 37.69 -38.44
C THR A 365 -6.35 38.22 -37.06
N SER A 366 -7.16 37.87 -36.07
CA SER A 366 -6.91 38.18 -34.66
C SER A 366 -6.77 36.90 -33.87
N PHE A 367 -5.82 36.87 -32.93
CA PHE A 367 -5.60 35.73 -32.07
C PHE A 367 -5.31 36.17 -30.63
N ARG A 368 -5.86 35.41 -29.67
CA ARG A 368 -5.63 35.62 -28.24
C ARG A 368 -5.65 34.29 -27.52
N TYR A 369 -4.79 34.11 -26.51
CA TYR A 369 -4.81 32.92 -25.61
C TYR A 369 -5.86 33.11 -24.50
N GLU A 370 -6.03 34.31 -24.00
CA GLU A 370 -7.00 34.67 -22.97
C GLU A 370 -8.00 35.70 -23.55
N PRO A 371 -9.29 35.59 -23.20
CA PRO A 371 -10.33 36.51 -23.74
C PRO A 371 -10.01 38.00 -23.56
N ASP A 372 -9.35 38.34 -22.44
CA ASP A 372 -9.07 39.74 -22.04
C ASP A 372 -7.70 40.26 -22.44
N LYS A 373 -6.84 39.40 -23.04
CA LYS A 373 -5.45 39.74 -23.44
C LYS A 373 -5.27 39.54 -24.94
N PRO A 374 -5.51 40.55 -25.77
CA PRO A 374 -5.24 40.45 -27.20
C PRO A 374 -3.73 40.26 -27.44
N LEU A 375 -3.35 39.31 -28.29
CA LEU A 375 -1.98 39.06 -28.69
C LEU A 375 -1.71 39.54 -30.13
N ILE A 376 -2.64 39.24 -31.03
CA ILE A 376 -2.58 39.67 -32.43
C ILE A 376 -3.95 40.25 -32.75
N GLU A 377 -3.98 41.46 -33.31
CA GLU A 377 -5.22 42.13 -33.76
C GLU A 377 -5.10 42.56 -35.18
N GLY A 378 -6.06 42.12 -36.02
CA GLY A 378 -6.22 42.62 -37.39
C GLY A 378 -5.03 42.37 -38.32
N LEU A 379 -4.23 41.30 -38.10
CA LEU A 379 -3.06 40.94 -38.90
C LEU A 379 -3.48 40.63 -40.34
N SER A 380 -2.92 41.38 -41.29
CA SER A 380 -3.05 41.10 -42.71
C SER A 380 -1.64 40.90 -43.29
N LEU A 381 -1.33 39.68 -43.72
CA LEU A 381 -0.02 39.26 -44.21
C LEU A 381 -0.20 38.22 -45.30
N THR A 382 0.58 38.35 -46.35
CA THR A 382 0.67 37.33 -47.40
C THR A 382 2.10 36.82 -47.51
N VAL A 383 2.31 35.53 -47.48
CA VAL A 383 3.60 34.85 -47.61
C VAL A 383 3.56 33.93 -48.81
#